data_66d9c92203301ce3f732919322100510
#
_entry.id   66d9c92203301ce3f732919322100510
#
_cell.length_a   1.000
_cell.length_b   1.000
_cell.length_c   1.000
_cell.angle_alpha   90.00
_cell.angle_beta   90.00
_cell.angle_gamma   90.00
#
_symmetry.space_group_name_H-M   'P 1'
#
loop_
_entity.id
_entity.type
_entity.pdbx_description
1 polymer ?
#
loop_
_entity_poly.entity_id
_entity_poly.type
_entity_poly.pdbx_seq_one_letter_code
_entity_poly.pdbx_strand_id
1 'polypeptide(L)'
;MPRDLSDAAVSPGAGARAVDLLERLVAIPSVTGSEDELLSFLERRFSEGGWTVESMEVSPSRRNLFVRRGHPSVVLTTHADTVPPFFPPRREGDVLVGRGACDAKASLAAQAVALDELARDRAGEVGLLVLVGEERGSDGALAANRRPHLARYLIGGEPTGSRFVAGSKGCLRIEVVARGISGHSSLPDSGRSAVEPLLDFLNDLRSLRMPDHPVFGGTTLNIGVLQAGTAPNVIAESARAEVIFRTGESIETLLAHVRPMAEGRVELAVGYRSDPVSFRCPKGAAGEVVSFACDLPLLPAWGAPILFGPGSIRDAHGAEEKVELHEVEAAVGVYAGLVRRLLQGGETCLEPPSR
;
A
#
# COMPACT_ATOMS: atom_id res chain seq x y z
N MET A 1 12.34 17.95 0.83
CA MET A 1 11.57 18.15 2.07
C MET A 1 11.51 19.62 2.45
N PRO A 2 10.37 20.17 2.90
CA PRO A 2 10.36 21.46 3.58
C PRO A 2 11.21 21.37 4.85
N ARG A 3 12.20 22.25 4.99
CA ARG A 3 13.15 22.24 6.14
C ARG A 3 12.44 22.35 7.50
N ASP A 4 11.29 23.00 7.54
CA ASP A 4 10.50 23.23 8.76
C ASP A 4 9.74 21.98 9.28
N LEU A 5 9.62 20.91 8.50
CA LEU A 5 9.01 19.64 8.95
C LEU A 5 10.05 18.70 9.55
N SER A 6 11.28 18.65 9.00
CA SER A 6 12.36 17.83 9.54
C SER A 6 12.93 18.36 10.86
N ASP A 7 12.85 19.69 11.07
CA ASP A 7 13.36 20.40 12.26
C ASP A 7 12.31 20.52 13.39
N ALA A 8 11.18 19.83 13.26
CA ALA A 8 10.16 19.84 14.31
C ALA A 8 10.73 19.30 15.62
N ALA A 9 10.56 20.05 16.69
CA ALA A 9 11.08 19.71 18.01
C ALA A 9 10.48 18.36 18.49
N VAL A 10 11.30 17.34 18.45
CA VAL A 10 11.09 16.06 19.13
C VAL A 10 12.13 15.92 20.24
N SER A 11 11.85 15.10 21.24
CA SER A 11 12.79 14.93 22.35
C SER A 11 14.10 14.30 21.88
N PRO A 12 15.24 14.62 22.52
CA PRO A 12 16.50 13.94 22.26
C PRO A 12 16.32 12.41 22.33
N GLY A 13 16.84 11.70 21.33
CA GLY A 13 16.75 10.25 21.24
C GLY A 13 15.41 9.69 20.72
N ALA A 14 14.46 10.54 20.27
CA ALA A 14 13.22 10.06 19.66
C ALA A 14 13.49 9.16 18.43
N GLY A 15 14.42 9.55 17.56
CA GLY A 15 14.84 8.73 16.42
C GLY A 15 15.39 7.38 16.85
N ALA A 16 16.32 7.34 17.80
CA ALA A 16 16.86 6.08 18.31
C ALA A 16 15.77 5.15 18.90
N ARG A 17 14.79 5.72 19.60
CA ARG A 17 13.63 4.92 20.07
C ARG A 17 12.81 4.32 18.92
N ALA A 18 12.70 5.02 17.79
CA ALA A 18 12.02 4.48 16.61
C ALA A 18 12.80 3.34 15.98
N VAL A 19 14.12 3.43 15.94
CA VAL A 19 15.00 2.35 15.48
C VAL A 19 14.89 1.12 16.39
N ASP A 20 15.00 1.30 17.72
CA ASP A 20 14.84 0.21 18.69
C ASP A 20 13.46 -0.46 18.57
N LEU A 21 12.41 0.33 18.38
CA LEU A 21 11.07 -0.19 18.16
C LEU A 21 10.99 -0.96 16.84
N LEU A 22 11.55 -0.43 15.75
CA LEU A 22 11.57 -1.09 14.46
C LEU A 22 12.24 -2.46 14.52
N GLU A 23 13.42 -2.58 15.16
CA GLU A 23 14.11 -3.86 15.32
C GLU A 23 13.21 -4.89 16.03
N ARG A 24 12.48 -4.47 17.06
CA ARG A 24 11.51 -5.33 17.76
C ARG A 24 10.33 -5.72 16.91
N LEU A 25 9.77 -4.79 16.13
CA LEU A 25 8.63 -5.05 15.24
C LEU A 25 9.02 -6.03 14.12
N VAL A 26 10.22 -5.85 13.53
CA VAL A 26 10.71 -6.73 12.45
C VAL A 26 11.02 -8.13 12.98
N ALA A 27 11.43 -8.26 14.25
CA ALA A 27 11.66 -9.56 14.89
C ALA A 27 10.36 -10.37 15.11
N ILE A 28 9.19 -9.74 15.10
CA ILE A 28 7.91 -10.42 15.27
C ILE A 28 7.35 -10.79 13.88
N PRO A 29 7.16 -12.08 13.56
CA PRO A 29 6.50 -12.49 12.33
C PRO A 29 5.07 -11.93 12.25
N SER A 30 4.71 -11.37 11.08
CA SER A 30 3.37 -10.84 10.84
C SER A 30 2.95 -10.99 9.38
N VAL A 31 3.25 -12.14 8.78
CA VAL A 31 2.75 -12.44 7.42
C VAL A 31 1.24 -12.35 7.40
N THR A 32 0.68 -11.77 6.33
CA THR A 32 -0.78 -11.56 6.19
C THR A 32 -1.59 -12.79 6.62
N GLY A 33 -2.47 -12.61 7.58
CA GLY A 33 -3.25 -13.68 8.23
C GLY A 33 -2.67 -14.16 9.56
N SER A 34 -1.48 -13.69 9.97
CA SER A 34 -0.78 -14.08 11.20
C SER A 34 -0.25 -12.86 11.96
N GLU A 35 -1.01 -11.77 11.99
CA GLU A 35 -0.60 -10.47 12.53
C GLU A 35 -0.77 -10.35 14.05
N ASP A 36 -1.48 -11.28 14.71
CA ASP A 36 -1.97 -11.10 16.09
C ASP A 36 -0.85 -10.95 17.13
N GLU A 37 0.29 -11.61 16.97
CA GLU A 37 1.43 -11.45 17.88
C GLU A 37 1.96 -10.00 17.87
N LEU A 38 2.12 -9.42 16.69
CA LEU A 38 2.55 -8.04 16.52
C LEU A 38 1.54 -7.06 17.09
N LEU A 39 0.25 -7.28 16.81
CA LEU A 39 -0.81 -6.41 17.33
C LEU A 39 -0.92 -6.51 18.86
N SER A 40 -0.78 -7.70 19.44
CA SER A 40 -0.77 -7.90 20.90
C SER A 40 0.44 -7.23 21.57
N PHE A 41 1.59 -7.21 20.91
CA PHE A 41 2.75 -6.43 21.34
C PHE A 41 2.45 -4.92 21.35
N LEU A 42 1.86 -4.39 20.26
CA LEU A 42 1.51 -2.98 20.15
C LEU A 42 0.42 -2.56 21.15
N GLU A 43 -0.61 -3.40 21.34
CA GLU A 43 -1.68 -3.17 22.31
C GLU A 43 -1.14 -3.02 23.72
N ARG A 44 -0.25 -3.92 24.17
CA ARG A 44 0.40 -3.80 25.48
C ARG A 44 1.21 -2.52 25.60
N ARG A 45 2.07 -2.24 24.60
CA ARG A 45 2.92 -1.05 24.58
C ARG A 45 2.11 0.24 24.72
N PHE A 46 1.04 0.37 23.95
CA PHE A 46 0.21 1.59 23.99
C PHE A 46 -0.64 1.67 25.25
N SER A 47 -1.18 0.55 25.74
CA SER A 47 -1.95 0.53 26.99
C SER A 47 -1.08 0.91 28.20
N GLU A 48 0.16 0.40 28.28
CA GLU A 48 1.15 0.78 29.29
C GLU A 48 1.53 2.26 29.18
N GLY A 49 1.54 2.82 27.94
CA GLY A 49 1.73 4.24 27.67
C GLY A 49 0.51 5.12 28.00
N GLY A 50 -0.56 4.54 28.57
CA GLY A 50 -1.78 5.25 28.93
C GLY A 50 -2.66 5.68 27.75
N TRP A 51 -2.54 5.01 26.60
CA TRP A 51 -3.44 5.15 25.47
C TRP A 51 -4.64 4.23 25.58
N THR A 52 -5.80 4.66 25.08
CA THR A 52 -6.92 3.77 24.80
C THR A 52 -6.64 3.03 23.51
N VAL A 53 -6.69 1.70 23.55
CA VAL A 53 -6.51 0.85 22.37
C VAL A 53 -7.84 0.15 22.09
N GLU A 54 -8.42 0.47 20.95
CA GLU A 54 -9.65 -0.15 20.45
C GLU A 54 -9.33 -1.23 19.45
N SER A 55 -9.79 -2.44 19.71
CA SER A 55 -9.73 -3.56 18.77
C SER A 55 -10.89 -3.48 17.78
N MET A 56 -10.61 -3.50 16.49
CA MET A 56 -11.58 -3.46 15.42
C MET A 56 -11.54 -4.78 14.64
N GLU A 57 -12.52 -5.64 14.86
CA GLU A 57 -12.60 -6.95 14.19
C GLU A 57 -12.63 -6.81 12.67
N VAL A 58 -11.78 -7.57 12.00
CA VAL A 58 -11.70 -7.73 10.54
C VAL A 58 -12.27 -9.08 10.14
N SER A 59 -11.87 -10.14 10.84
CA SER A 59 -12.39 -11.50 10.76
C SER A 59 -12.27 -12.18 12.12
N PRO A 60 -12.80 -13.39 12.35
CA PRO A 60 -12.82 -14.04 13.67
C PRO A 60 -11.48 -14.13 14.40
N SER A 61 -10.36 -14.11 13.67
CA SER A 61 -9.00 -14.21 14.22
C SER A 61 -8.11 -12.99 13.91
N ARG A 62 -8.65 -11.96 13.26
CA ARG A 62 -7.88 -10.80 12.79
C ARG A 62 -8.57 -9.50 13.15
N ARG A 63 -7.78 -8.52 13.54
CA ARG A 63 -8.24 -7.22 14.02
C ARG A 63 -7.29 -6.11 13.61
N ASN A 64 -7.82 -4.90 13.44
CA ASN A 64 -7.02 -3.67 13.45
C ASN A 64 -6.91 -3.16 14.89
N LEU A 65 -5.96 -2.25 15.14
CA LEU A 65 -5.89 -1.49 16.38
C LEU A 65 -6.10 0.00 16.12
N PHE A 66 -6.97 0.65 16.91
CA PHE A 66 -7.06 2.09 16.92
C PHE A 66 -6.63 2.65 18.28
N VAL A 67 -5.51 3.32 18.27
CA VAL A 67 -4.84 3.91 19.44
C VAL A 67 -5.20 5.39 19.52
N ARG A 68 -5.78 5.82 20.61
CA ARG A 68 -6.21 7.24 20.76
C ARG A 68 -6.32 7.68 22.22
N ARG A 69 -6.39 9.00 22.40
CA ARG A 69 -6.93 9.66 23.57
C ARG A 69 -7.94 10.69 23.07
N GLY A 70 -9.18 10.66 23.60
CA GLY A 70 -10.24 11.56 23.13
C GLY A 70 -10.72 11.29 21.69
N HIS A 71 -10.90 12.34 20.90
CA HIS A 71 -11.41 12.28 19.52
C HIS A 71 -10.39 12.92 18.57
N PRO A 72 -9.42 12.13 18.04
CA PRO A 72 -8.39 12.65 17.16
C PRO A 72 -8.94 13.30 15.89
N SER A 73 -8.46 14.49 15.58
CA SER A 73 -8.73 15.17 14.30
C SER A 73 -7.67 14.85 13.23
N VAL A 74 -6.53 14.31 13.64
CA VAL A 74 -5.47 13.77 12.77
C VAL A 74 -5.21 12.33 13.16
N VAL A 75 -5.24 11.41 12.20
CA VAL A 75 -4.94 10.00 12.40
C VAL A 75 -3.73 9.62 11.56
N LEU A 76 -2.71 9.04 12.19
CA LEU A 76 -1.62 8.32 11.53
C LEU A 76 -2.12 6.92 11.19
N THR A 77 -1.67 6.33 10.09
CA THR A 77 -2.06 4.97 9.72
C THR A 77 -0.98 4.28 8.92
N THR A 78 -0.85 2.98 9.10
CA THR A 78 -0.04 2.08 8.29
C THR A 78 -0.46 0.64 8.57
N HIS A 79 0.07 -0.32 7.81
CA HIS A 79 -0.24 -1.72 8.00
C HIS A 79 0.80 -2.45 8.87
N ALA A 80 0.37 -3.56 9.48
CA ALA A 80 1.18 -4.41 10.35
C ALA A 80 1.65 -5.68 9.65
N ASP A 81 0.95 -6.10 8.60
CA ASP A 81 1.25 -7.32 7.87
C ASP A 81 2.41 -7.17 6.90
N THR A 82 2.92 -8.30 6.45
CA THR A 82 4.02 -8.40 5.49
C THR A 82 3.78 -9.54 4.50
N VAL A 83 4.40 -9.45 3.31
CA VAL A 83 4.45 -10.59 2.40
C VAL A 83 5.32 -11.73 2.95
N PRO A 84 5.07 -13.00 2.56
CA PRO A 84 5.97 -14.12 2.83
C PRO A 84 7.22 -14.08 1.92
N PRO A 85 8.31 -14.78 2.29
CA PRO A 85 8.53 -15.45 3.57
C PRO A 85 8.99 -14.47 4.65
N PHE A 86 8.72 -14.81 5.91
CA PHE A 86 9.36 -14.14 7.04
C PHE A 86 10.86 -14.45 7.08
N PHE A 87 11.66 -13.43 7.38
CA PHE A 87 13.06 -13.57 7.81
C PHE A 87 13.38 -12.50 8.85
N PRO A 88 14.20 -12.87 9.88
CA PRO A 88 14.43 -12.03 11.06
C PRO A 88 15.28 -10.80 10.74
N PRO A 89 15.26 -9.77 11.62
CA PRO A 89 16.09 -8.59 11.45
C PRO A 89 17.58 -8.90 11.53
N ARG A 90 18.37 -8.24 10.70
CA ARG A 90 19.82 -8.20 10.74
C ARG A 90 20.28 -6.76 10.55
N ARG A 91 21.01 -6.23 11.53
CA ARG A 91 21.56 -4.89 11.43
C ARG A 91 22.93 -4.93 10.75
N GLU A 92 23.12 -4.09 9.74
CA GLU A 92 24.35 -3.91 8.97
C GLU A 92 24.73 -2.43 8.97
N GLY A 93 25.48 -2.02 9.99
CA GLY A 93 25.81 -0.60 10.18
C GLY A 93 24.56 0.26 10.40
N ASP A 94 24.28 1.16 9.46
CA ASP A 94 23.11 2.04 9.50
C ASP A 94 21.91 1.52 8.70
N VAL A 95 21.93 0.24 8.35
CA VAL A 95 20.86 -0.43 7.61
C VAL A 95 20.26 -1.54 8.46
N LEU A 96 18.93 -1.66 8.48
CA LEU A 96 18.21 -2.81 9.00
C LEU A 96 17.66 -3.65 7.84
N VAL A 97 18.11 -4.89 7.75
CA VAL A 97 17.60 -5.88 6.79
C VAL A 97 16.62 -6.79 7.53
N GLY A 98 15.44 -7.06 6.96
CA GLY A 98 14.44 -7.93 7.56
C GLY A 98 13.09 -7.81 6.86
N ARG A 99 12.25 -8.85 6.93
CA ARG A 99 10.90 -8.78 6.33
C ARG A 99 10.04 -7.77 7.06
N GLY A 100 9.51 -6.77 6.33
CA GLY A 100 8.75 -5.63 6.88
C GLY A 100 9.66 -4.49 7.37
N ALA A 101 11.00 -4.60 7.24
CA ALA A 101 11.89 -3.51 7.63
C ALA A 101 11.61 -2.21 6.86
N CYS A 102 11.20 -2.35 5.61
CA CYS A 102 10.81 -1.25 4.73
C CYS A 102 9.28 -1.12 4.68
N ASP A 103 8.59 -2.20 4.41
CA ASP A 103 7.17 -2.24 4.07
C ASP A 103 6.35 -3.01 5.14
N ALA A 104 5.67 -2.32 6.09
CA ALA A 104 5.77 -0.89 6.36
C ALA A 104 6.09 -0.65 7.87
N LYS A 105 6.82 -1.60 8.53
CA LYS A 105 7.14 -1.49 9.98
C LYS A 105 8.04 -0.31 10.30
N ALA A 106 8.84 0.19 9.31
CA ALA A 106 9.58 1.44 9.46
C ALA A 106 8.65 2.64 9.70
N SER A 107 7.60 2.75 8.88
CA SER A 107 6.55 3.75 9.07
C SER A 107 5.81 3.56 10.39
N LEU A 108 5.47 2.33 10.75
CA LEU A 108 4.79 2.01 12.00
C LEU A 108 5.61 2.42 13.22
N ALA A 109 6.91 2.12 13.23
CA ALA A 109 7.80 2.51 14.32
C ALA A 109 7.94 4.03 14.46
N ALA A 110 8.15 4.73 13.33
CA ALA A 110 8.26 6.18 13.31
C ALA A 110 6.94 6.87 13.76
N GLN A 111 5.79 6.40 13.27
CA GLN A 111 4.46 6.90 13.66
C GLN A 111 4.16 6.64 15.14
N ALA A 112 4.49 5.45 15.65
CA ALA A 112 4.30 5.11 17.05
C ALA A 112 5.09 6.02 17.99
N VAL A 113 6.36 6.32 17.65
CA VAL A 113 7.18 7.23 18.45
C VAL A 113 6.73 8.69 18.26
N ALA A 114 6.32 9.10 17.06
CA ALA A 114 5.74 10.42 16.83
C ALA A 114 4.47 10.62 17.66
N LEU A 115 3.62 9.59 17.80
CA LEU A 115 2.45 9.61 18.67
C LEU A 115 2.83 9.83 20.14
N ASP A 116 3.89 9.16 20.64
CA ASP A 116 4.40 9.38 22.00
C ASP A 116 4.92 10.81 22.20
N GLU A 117 5.60 11.39 21.20
CA GLU A 117 6.06 12.78 21.25
C GLU A 117 4.89 13.77 21.28
N LEU A 118 3.85 13.52 20.48
CA LEU A 118 2.65 14.33 20.42
C LEU A 118 1.76 14.17 21.67
N ALA A 119 1.91 13.07 22.42
CA ALA A 119 1.17 12.84 23.66
C ALA A 119 1.45 13.91 24.73
N ARG A 120 2.55 14.64 24.63
CA ARG A 120 2.95 15.68 25.59
C ARG A 120 2.15 16.97 25.46
N ASP A 121 1.74 17.30 24.22
CA ASP A 121 1.07 18.57 23.90
C ASP A 121 -0.23 18.41 23.12
N ARG A 122 -0.45 17.28 22.44
CA ARG A 122 -1.57 17.05 21.52
C ARG A 122 -2.25 15.69 21.68
N ALA A 123 -2.13 15.04 22.82
CA ALA A 123 -2.61 13.66 23.03
C ALA A 123 -4.08 13.42 22.65
N GLY A 124 -4.97 14.42 22.87
CA GLY A 124 -6.39 14.29 22.55
C GLY A 124 -6.74 14.54 21.09
N GLU A 125 -5.80 15.02 20.27
CA GLU A 125 -6.02 15.48 18.89
C GLU A 125 -5.41 14.57 17.84
N VAL A 126 -4.60 13.57 18.26
CA VAL A 126 -3.91 12.61 17.37
C VAL A 126 -4.20 11.16 17.75
N GLY A 127 -4.31 10.30 16.77
CA GLY A 127 -4.45 8.83 16.93
C GLY A 127 -3.58 8.07 15.96
N LEU A 128 -3.52 6.75 16.14
CA LEU A 128 -2.85 5.81 15.24
C LEU A 128 -3.78 4.64 14.94
N LEU A 129 -4.06 4.42 13.64
CA LEU A 129 -4.79 3.27 13.13
C LEU A 129 -3.79 2.28 12.54
N VAL A 130 -3.65 1.12 13.15
CA VAL A 130 -2.81 0.02 12.65
C VAL A 130 -3.71 -0.99 11.94
N LEU A 131 -3.47 -1.17 10.66
CA LEU A 131 -4.26 -2.02 9.77
C LEU A 131 -3.63 -3.39 9.59
N VAL A 132 -4.44 -4.36 9.18
CA VAL A 132 -4.00 -5.70 8.78
C VAL A 132 -4.44 -5.97 7.34
N GLY A 133 -3.71 -6.85 6.64
CA GLY A 133 -4.13 -7.38 5.35
C GLY A 133 -3.95 -6.45 4.15
N GLU A 134 -3.13 -5.41 4.24
CA GLU A 134 -2.80 -4.52 3.12
C GLU A 134 -2.22 -5.33 1.96
N GLU A 135 -1.26 -6.18 2.23
CA GLU A 135 -0.50 -6.99 1.28
C GLU A 135 -1.35 -8.04 0.54
N ARG A 136 -2.58 -8.24 1.01
CA ARG A 136 -3.48 -9.25 0.44
C ARG A 136 -4.94 -8.80 0.42
N GLY A 137 -5.20 -7.64 -0.16
CA GLY A 137 -6.56 -7.20 -0.48
C GLY A 137 -7.18 -6.21 0.49
N SER A 138 -6.40 -5.66 1.44
CA SER A 138 -6.78 -4.51 2.28
C SER A 138 -8.07 -4.71 3.09
N ASP A 139 -8.33 -5.93 3.55
CA ASP A 139 -9.54 -6.25 4.30
C ASP A 139 -9.62 -5.49 5.62
N GLY A 140 -8.47 -5.17 6.23
CA GLY A 140 -8.37 -4.30 7.40
C GLY A 140 -8.87 -2.89 7.12
N ALA A 141 -8.44 -2.26 6.03
CA ALA A 141 -8.90 -0.93 5.63
C ALA A 141 -10.41 -0.93 5.33
N LEU A 142 -10.90 -1.94 4.61
CA LEU A 142 -12.33 -2.10 4.33
C LEU A 142 -13.15 -2.26 5.63
N ALA A 143 -12.63 -2.99 6.61
CA ALA A 143 -13.27 -3.15 7.92
C ALA A 143 -13.28 -1.82 8.70
N ALA A 144 -12.16 -1.11 8.72
CA ALA A 144 -12.04 0.18 9.39
C ALA A 144 -12.99 1.22 8.78
N ASN A 145 -13.11 1.26 7.44
CA ASN A 145 -13.98 2.22 6.77
C ASN A 145 -15.49 2.02 7.08
N ARG A 146 -15.90 0.82 7.52
CA ARG A 146 -17.25 0.57 8.03
C ARG A 146 -17.51 1.17 9.41
N ARG A 147 -16.46 1.64 10.09
CA ARG A 147 -16.51 2.33 11.41
C ARG A 147 -15.87 3.71 11.27
N PRO A 148 -16.56 4.68 10.65
CA PRO A 148 -15.99 5.99 10.35
C PRO A 148 -15.56 6.72 11.61
N HIS A 149 -14.40 7.35 11.56
CA HIS A 149 -13.90 8.18 12.66
C HIS A 149 -14.15 9.68 12.40
N LEU A 150 -14.29 10.09 11.13
CA LEU A 150 -14.48 11.47 10.69
C LEU A 150 -13.35 12.42 11.13
N ALA A 151 -12.11 11.92 11.18
CA ALA A 151 -10.94 12.77 11.35
C ALA A 151 -10.83 13.75 10.16
N ARG A 152 -10.14 14.87 10.35
CA ARG A 152 -9.90 15.83 9.26
C ARG A 152 -8.83 15.35 8.30
N TYR A 153 -7.79 14.69 8.84
CA TYR A 153 -6.63 14.24 8.08
C TYR A 153 -6.25 12.82 8.46
N LEU A 154 -5.87 12.06 7.44
CA LEU A 154 -5.33 10.70 7.56
C LEU A 154 -3.94 10.67 6.94
N ILE A 155 -2.91 10.40 7.76
CA ILE A 155 -1.52 10.37 7.31
C ILE A 155 -1.06 8.92 7.21
N GLY A 156 -0.97 8.42 5.98
CA GLY A 156 -0.49 7.07 5.68
C GLY A 156 1.02 6.97 5.70
N GLY A 157 1.51 5.80 6.12
CA GLY A 157 2.92 5.43 6.16
C GLY A 157 3.22 4.29 5.21
N GLU A 158 3.95 4.57 4.11
CA GLU A 158 4.41 3.60 3.12
C GLU A 158 5.87 3.90 2.73
N PRO A 159 6.61 2.97 2.10
CA PRO A 159 7.99 3.23 1.67
C PRO A 159 8.06 4.20 0.47
N THR A 160 7.98 5.48 0.74
CA THR A 160 7.92 6.55 -0.28
C THR A 160 9.28 7.22 -0.55
N GLY A 161 10.39 6.67 -0.05
CA GLY A 161 11.72 7.28 -0.15
C GLY A 161 11.84 8.57 0.66
N SER A 162 11.16 8.65 1.80
CA SER A 162 11.11 9.84 2.65
C SER A 162 10.59 11.10 1.93
N ARG A 163 9.65 10.91 0.98
CA ARG A 163 9.04 11.99 0.19
C ARG A 163 7.52 11.98 0.34
N PHE A 164 6.91 13.15 0.22
CA PHE A 164 5.46 13.25 0.12
C PHE A 164 4.98 12.80 -1.25
N VAL A 165 3.82 12.16 -1.27
CA VAL A 165 3.22 11.61 -2.50
C VAL A 165 2.00 12.44 -2.88
N ALA A 166 1.99 12.96 -4.11
CA ALA A 166 0.87 13.73 -4.66
C ALA A 166 -0.26 12.84 -5.19
N GLY A 167 0.04 11.58 -5.47
CA GLY A 167 -0.97 10.63 -5.91
C GLY A 167 -0.41 9.24 -6.20
N SER A 168 -1.31 8.27 -6.24
CA SER A 168 -1.04 6.89 -6.59
C SER A 168 -1.81 6.51 -7.85
N LYS A 169 -1.16 5.77 -8.74
CA LYS A 169 -1.82 5.22 -9.93
C LYS A 169 -2.89 4.21 -9.53
N GLY A 170 -3.94 4.14 -10.34
CA GLY A 170 -4.93 3.08 -10.25
C GLY A 170 -4.32 1.71 -10.57
N CYS A 171 -4.98 0.69 -10.07
CA CYS A 171 -4.59 -0.71 -10.26
C CYS A 171 -5.78 -1.51 -10.78
N LEU A 172 -5.56 -2.26 -11.86
CA LEU A 172 -6.53 -3.22 -12.39
C LEU A 172 -5.84 -4.56 -12.58
N ARG A 173 -6.33 -5.60 -11.90
CA ARG A 173 -5.97 -6.99 -12.18
C ARG A 173 -7.10 -7.66 -12.94
N ILE A 174 -6.77 -8.30 -14.05
CA ILE A 174 -7.70 -9.12 -14.82
C ILE A 174 -7.17 -10.54 -14.95
N GLU A 175 -8.07 -11.50 -14.91
CA GLU A 175 -7.83 -12.87 -15.34
C GLU A 175 -8.47 -13.08 -16.70
N VAL A 176 -7.76 -13.72 -17.58
CA VAL A 176 -8.15 -13.97 -18.97
C VAL A 176 -8.09 -15.45 -19.24
N VAL A 177 -9.19 -16.04 -19.72
CA VAL A 177 -9.29 -17.46 -20.04
C VAL A 177 -9.76 -17.64 -21.47
N ALA A 178 -9.02 -18.41 -22.25
CA ALA A 178 -9.42 -18.89 -23.55
C ALA A 178 -9.78 -20.39 -23.48
N ARG A 179 -10.82 -20.76 -24.21
CA ARG A 179 -11.28 -22.16 -24.30
C ARG A 179 -11.19 -22.66 -25.73
N GLY A 180 -10.66 -23.87 -25.86
CA GLY A 180 -10.51 -24.56 -27.10
C GLY A 180 -11.18 -25.94 -27.08
N ILE A 181 -10.75 -26.82 -27.99
CA ILE A 181 -11.13 -28.21 -28.09
C ILE A 181 -9.86 -29.00 -28.32
N SER A 182 -9.59 -30.00 -27.48
CA SER A 182 -8.41 -30.84 -27.60
C SER A 182 -8.46 -31.67 -28.91
N GLY A 183 -7.30 -31.92 -29.47
CA GLY A 183 -7.16 -32.71 -30.68
C GLY A 183 -5.69 -33.10 -30.94
N HIS A 184 -5.44 -34.00 -31.89
CA HIS A 184 -4.07 -34.35 -32.27
C HIS A 184 -3.47 -33.26 -33.17
N SER A 185 -2.30 -32.75 -32.86
CA SER A 185 -1.69 -31.59 -33.54
C SER A 185 -1.40 -31.82 -35.04
N SER A 186 -1.26 -33.09 -35.48
CA SER A 186 -1.10 -33.41 -36.90
C SER A 186 -2.40 -33.33 -37.72
N LEU A 187 -3.53 -33.17 -37.05
CA LEU A 187 -4.87 -33.02 -37.65
C LEU A 187 -5.50 -31.69 -37.16
N PRO A 188 -5.16 -30.54 -37.78
CA PRO A 188 -5.62 -29.23 -37.31
C PRO A 188 -7.13 -29.10 -37.14
N ASP A 189 -7.89 -29.83 -37.98
CA ASP A 189 -9.37 -29.79 -37.95
C ASP A 189 -9.97 -30.65 -36.82
N SER A 190 -9.16 -31.42 -36.07
CA SER A 190 -9.63 -32.28 -34.97
C SER A 190 -9.87 -31.53 -33.66
N GLY A 191 -9.47 -30.26 -33.59
CA GLY A 191 -9.58 -29.46 -32.39
C GLY A 191 -9.61 -27.95 -32.66
N ARG A 192 -9.58 -27.16 -31.62
CA ARG A 192 -9.46 -25.68 -31.67
C ARG A 192 -8.54 -25.21 -30.57
N SER A 193 -7.45 -24.53 -30.94
CA SER A 193 -6.46 -24.05 -30.00
C SER A 193 -7.05 -22.91 -29.12
N ALA A 194 -6.86 -23.01 -27.80
CA ALA A 194 -7.10 -21.93 -26.87
C ALA A 194 -5.91 -20.94 -26.80
N VAL A 195 -4.73 -21.38 -27.26
CA VAL A 195 -3.51 -20.53 -27.21
C VAL A 195 -3.61 -19.37 -28.19
N GLU A 196 -4.08 -19.60 -29.43
CA GLU A 196 -4.11 -18.58 -30.46
C GLU A 196 -4.92 -17.35 -30.05
N PRO A 197 -6.22 -17.45 -29.66
CA PRO A 197 -7.01 -16.28 -29.26
C PRO A 197 -6.47 -15.60 -28.01
N LEU A 198 -5.81 -16.33 -27.08
CA LEU A 198 -5.17 -15.71 -25.93
C LEU A 198 -3.94 -14.90 -26.34
N LEU A 199 -3.09 -15.42 -27.21
CA LEU A 199 -1.91 -14.70 -27.71
C LEU A 199 -2.31 -13.46 -28.48
N ASP A 200 -3.32 -13.54 -29.34
CA ASP A 200 -3.85 -12.41 -30.10
C ASP A 200 -4.35 -11.31 -29.15
N PHE A 201 -5.15 -11.68 -28.14
CA PHE A 201 -5.62 -10.75 -27.12
C PHE A 201 -4.46 -10.09 -26.35
N LEU A 202 -3.48 -10.87 -25.92
CA LEU A 202 -2.32 -10.34 -25.17
C LEU A 202 -1.45 -9.42 -26.04
N ASN A 203 -1.33 -9.70 -27.34
CA ASN A 203 -0.63 -8.83 -28.28
C ASN A 203 -1.37 -7.50 -28.48
N ASP A 204 -2.69 -7.54 -28.58
CA ASP A 204 -3.51 -6.33 -28.66
C ASP A 204 -3.37 -5.47 -27.38
N LEU A 205 -3.41 -6.13 -26.19
CA LEU A 205 -3.16 -5.42 -24.91
C LEU A 205 -1.78 -4.77 -24.87
N ARG A 206 -0.73 -5.45 -25.31
CA ARG A 206 0.63 -4.88 -25.39
C ARG A 206 0.73 -3.72 -26.37
N SER A 207 -0.14 -3.68 -27.36
CA SER A 207 -0.22 -2.61 -28.35
C SER A 207 -1.14 -1.46 -27.96
N LEU A 208 -1.96 -1.65 -26.91
CA LEU A 208 -2.85 -0.61 -26.37
C LEU A 208 -2.03 0.62 -25.98
N ARG A 209 -2.43 1.78 -26.50
CA ARG A 209 -1.88 3.08 -26.12
C ARG A 209 -2.98 3.88 -25.44
N MET A 210 -2.77 4.16 -24.16
CA MET A 210 -3.59 5.10 -23.40
C MET A 210 -2.88 6.47 -23.41
N PRO A 211 -3.63 7.58 -23.44
CA PRO A 211 -3.06 8.90 -23.23
C PRO A 211 -2.32 8.95 -21.88
N ASP A 212 -1.26 9.74 -21.84
CA ASP A 212 -0.61 10.03 -20.56
C ASP A 212 -1.50 10.99 -19.76
N HIS A 213 -1.88 10.56 -18.55
CA HIS A 213 -2.61 11.45 -17.65
C HIS A 213 -1.68 12.57 -17.15
N PRO A 214 -2.13 13.86 -17.16
CA PRO A 214 -1.25 14.99 -16.84
C PRO A 214 -0.64 14.93 -15.44
N VAL A 215 -1.30 14.27 -14.48
CA VAL A 215 -0.81 14.12 -13.10
C VAL A 215 -0.15 12.74 -12.90
N PHE A 216 -0.83 11.67 -13.30
CA PHE A 216 -0.39 10.30 -13.00
C PHE A 216 0.52 9.68 -14.07
N GLY A 217 0.70 10.34 -15.21
CA GLY A 217 1.52 9.81 -16.32
C GLY A 217 0.88 8.61 -17.02
N GLY A 218 1.69 7.84 -17.75
CA GLY A 218 1.22 6.78 -18.63
C GLY A 218 0.75 5.52 -17.91
N THR A 219 -0.09 4.75 -18.61
CA THR A 219 -0.54 3.42 -18.20
C THR A 219 0.54 2.39 -18.52
N THR A 220 0.82 1.49 -17.59
CA THR A 220 1.71 0.34 -17.78
C THR A 220 0.95 -0.95 -17.57
N LEU A 221 1.43 -2.02 -18.19
CA LEU A 221 0.87 -3.36 -18.02
C LEU A 221 1.97 -4.39 -17.77
N ASN A 222 1.64 -5.41 -16.99
CA ASN A 222 2.47 -6.60 -16.79
C ASN A 222 1.61 -7.87 -16.98
N ILE A 223 2.09 -8.81 -17.81
CA ILE A 223 1.53 -10.15 -17.91
C ILE A 223 2.30 -10.99 -16.89
N GLY A 224 1.72 -11.19 -15.70
CA GLY A 224 2.40 -11.83 -14.57
C GLY A 224 2.33 -13.36 -14.60
N VAL A 225 1.24 -13.90 -15.19
CA VAL A 225 1.03 -15.35 -15.32
C VAL A 225 0.58 -15.66 -16.74
N LEU A 226 1.15 -16.71 -17.33
CA LEU A 226 0.72 -17.28 -18.61
C LEU A 226 0.86 -18.80 -18.56
N GLN A 227 -0.24 -19.52 -18.75
CA GLN A 227 -0.29 -20.97 -18.71
C GLN A 227 -1.18 -21.49 -19.85
N ALA A 228 -0.70 -22.48 -20.59
CA ALA A 228 -1.46 -23.02 -21.69
C ALA A 228 -0.99 -24.45 -22.07
N GLY A 229 -1.93 -25.26 -22.59
CA GLY A 229 -1.67 -26.58 -23.12
C GLY A 229 -1.12 -27.59 -22.12
N THR A 230 -0.89 -28.81 -22.59
CA THR A 230 -0.40 -29.95 -21.79
C THR A 230 0.79 -30.68 -22.43
N ALA A 231 0.82 -30.76 -23.77
CA ALA A 231 1.88 -31.42 -24.51
C ALA A 231 1.99 -30.84 -25.94
N PRO A 232 3.18 -30.86 -26.58
CA PRO A 232 3.41 -30.23 -27.88
C PRO A 232 2.64 -30.89 -29.03
N ASN A 233 2.22 -32.13 -28.87
CA ASN A 233 1.45 -32.90 -29.88
C ASN A 233 -0.07 -32.88 -29.61
N VAL A 234 -0.54 -32.04 -28.67
CA VAL A 234 -1.97 -31.89 -28.31
C VAL A 234 -2.39 -30.44 -28.57
N ILE A 235 -3.50 -30.24 -29.31
CA ILE A 235 -4.12 -28.94 -29.47
C ILE A 235 -4.63 -28.51 -28.11
N ALA A 236 -4.23 -27.31 -27.63
CA ALA A 236 -4.54 -26.82 -26.30
C ALA A 236 -6.04 -26.48 -26.14
N GLU A 237 -6.71 -27.16 -25.23
CA GLU A 237 -8.14 -26.89 -24.91
C GLU A 237 -8.34 -25.74 -23.90
N SER A 238 -7.28 -25.33 -23.22
CA SER A 238 -7.34 -24.25 -22.25
C SER A 238 -6.05 -23.43 -22.26
N ALA A 239 -6.21 -22.12 -22.12
CA ALA A 239 -5.11 -21.18 -21.91
C ALA A 239 -5.59 -20.06 -20.98
N ARG A 240 -4.73 -19.61 -20.06
CA ARG A 240 -5.05 -18.51 -19.14
C ARG A 240 -3.88 -17.56 -18.95
N ALA A 241 -4.20 -16.30 -18.65
CA ALA A 241 -3.23 -15.28 -18.25
C ALA A 241 -3.77 -14.45 -17.11
N GLU A 242 -2.87 -13.91 -16.27
CA GLU A 242 -3.17 -12.85 -15.32
C GLU A 242 -2.37 -11.60 -15.71
N VAL A 243 -3.09 -10.49 -15.82
CA VAL A 243 -2.53 -9.20 -16.25
C VAL A 243 -2.86 -8.16 -15.20
N ILE A 244 -1.86 -7.32 -14.87
CA ILE A 244 -2.03 -6.17 -13.99
C ILE A 244 -1.71 -4.89 -14.76
N PHE A 245 -2.56 -3.88 -14.59
CA PHE A 245 -2.35 -2.53 -15.09
C PHE A 245 -2.07 -1.57 -13.95
N ARG A 246 -1.20 -0.59 -14.20
CA ARG A 246 -1.05 0.62 -13.40
C ARG A 246 -1.41 1.80 -14.29
N THR A 247 -2.49 2.51 -13.94
CA THR A 247 -3.12 3.49 -14.83
C THR A 247 -3.28 4.85 -14.15
N GLY A 248 -3.16 5.91 -14.96
CA GLY A 248 -3.54 7.26 -14.55
C GLY A 248 -5.03 7.54 -14.79
N GLU A 249 -5.69 6.73 -15.63
CA GLU A 249 -7.10 6.86 -15.96
C GLU A 249 -7.98 6.06 -14.99
N SER A 250 -9.29 6.38 -14.94
CA SER A 250 -10.24 5.58 -14.18
C SER A 250 -10.27 4.13 -14.69
N ILE A 251 -10.56 3.21 -13.80
CA ILE A 251 -10.64 1.78 -14.16
C ILE A 251 -11.74 1.54 -15.18
N GLU A 252 -12.85 2.26 -15.11
CA GLU A 252 -13.92 2.13 -16.12
C GLU A 252 -13.47 2.64 -17.50
N THR A 253 -12.69 3.72 -17.57
CA THR A 253 -12.09 4.19 -18.83
C THR A 253 -11.16 3.13 -19.41
N LEU A 254 -10.29 2.53 -18.59
CA LEU A 254 -9.40 1.46 -19.04
C LEU A 254 -10.18 0.23 -19.51
N LEU A 255 -11.19 -0.21 -18.76
CA LEU A 255 -12.03 -1.36 -19.11
C LEU A 255 -12.84 -1.12 -20.40
N ALA A 256 -13.26 0.11 -20.69
CA ALA A 256 -13.92 0.44 -21.95
C ALA A 256 -13.04 0.18 -23.18
N HIS A 257 -11.72 0.24 -23.02
CA HIS A 257 -10.77 -0.12 -24.08
C HIS A 257 -10.45 -1.63 -24.11
N VAL A 258 -10.38 -2.28 -22.95
CA VAL A 258 -9.96 -3.69 -22.85
C VAL A 258 -11.09 -4.66 -23.21
N ARG A 259 -12.33 -4.41 -22.75
CA ARG A 259 -13.46 -5.31 -22.98
C ARG A 259 -13.75 -5.61 -24.45
N PRO A 260 -13.76 -4.62 -25.38
CA PRO A 260 -13.98 -4.91 -26.78
C PRO A 260 -12.90 -5.82 -27.42
N MET A 261 -11.66 -5.76 -26.91
CA MET A 261 -10.58 -6.62 -27.39
C MET A 261 -10.79 -8.09 -27.00
N ALA A 262 -11.48 -8.35 -25.88
CA ALA A 262 -11.77 -9.70 -25.38
C ALA A 262 -12.96 -10.36 -26.10
N GLU A 263 -13.87 -9.57 -26.66
CA GLU A 263 -15.15 -10.03 -27.21
C GLU A 263 -14.98 -11.09 -28.30
N GLY A 264 -15.65 -12.23 -28.13
CA GLY A 264 -15.60 -13.35 -29.06
C GLY A 264 -14.29 -14.15 -29.06
N ARG A 265 -13.28 -13.77 -28.26
CA ARG A 265 -11.96 -14.39 -28.23
C ARG A 265 -11.63 -15.05 -26.89
N VAL A 266 -11.85 -14.33 -25.77
CA VAL A 266 -11.47 -14.76 -24.43
C VAL A 266 -12.53 -14.35 -23.40
N GLU A 267 -12.63 -15.12 -22.31
CA GLU A 267 -13.39 -14.74 -21.13
C GLU A 267 -12.52 -13.83 -20.25
N LEU A 268 -13.07 -12.70 -19.80
CA LEU A 268 -12.37 -11.72 -18.98
C LEU A 268 -13.06 -11.60 -17.64
N ALA A 269 -12.33 -11.92 -16.56
CA ALA A 269 -12.75 -11.70 -15.18
C ALA A 269 -11.96 -10.53 -14.58
N VAL A 270 -12.69 -9.57 -13.98
CA VAL A 270 -12.09 -8.45 -13.26
C VAL A 270 -11.84 -8.87 -11.82
N GLY A 271 -10.59 -8.86 -11.41
CA GLY A 271 -10.16 -9.10 -10.03
C GLY A 271 -10.08 -7.79 -9.22
N TYR A 272 -8.92 -7.57 -8.58
CA TYR A 272 -8.67 -6.33 -7.83
C TYR A 272 -8.72 -5.10 -8.72
N ARG A 273 -9.34 -4.03 -8.22
CA ARG A 273 -9.41 -2.74 -8.90
C ARG A 273 -9.40 -1.59 -7.90
N SER A 274 -8.65 -0.54 -8.21
CA SER A 274 -8.69 0.76 -7.53
C SER A 274 -8.44 1.88 -8.54
N ASP A 275 -9.21 2.95 -8.47
CA ASP A 275 -8.97 4.13 -9.29
C ASP A 275 -7.71 4.89 -8.84
N PRO A 276 -7.09 5.72 -9.72
CA PRO A 276 -6.05 6.65 -9.30
C PRO A 276 -6.56 7.59 -8.22
N VAL A 277 -5.70 7.90 -7.25
CA VAL A 277 -6.04 8.77 -6.12
C VAL A 277 -5.02 9.87 -5.99
N SER A 278 -5.50 11.12 -5.86
CA SER A 278 -4.67 12.26 -5.49
C SER A 278 -4.60 12.40 -3.96
N PHE A 279 -3.39 12.66 -3.48
CA PHE A 279 -3.13 12.94 -2.07
C PHE A 279 -2.83 14.43 -1.86
N ARG A 280 -3.03 14.89 -0.65
CA ARG A 280 -2.63 16.24 -0.26
C ARG A 280 -1.15 16.25 0.11
N CYS A 281 -0.44 17.30 -0.27
CA CYS A 281 0.96 17.51 0.12
C CYS A 281 1.08 18.76 0.99
N PRO A 282 2.01 18.79 1.96
CA PRO A 282 2.34 20.03 2.66
C PRO A 282 2.83 21.10 1.68
N LYS A 283 2.43 22.36 1.88
CA LYS A 283 2.92 23.48 1.06
C LYS A 283 4.43 23.53 1.04
N GLY A 284 4.98 23.69 -0.16
CA GLY A 284 6.42 23.70 -0.40
C GLY A 284 7.08 22.31 -0.44
N ALA A 285 6.32 21.23 -0.27
CA ALA A 285 6.80 19.88 -0.55
C ALA A 285 6.55 19.53 -2.02
N ALA A 286 7.60 19.07 -2.73
CA ALA A 286 7.40 18.44 -4.03
C ALA A 286 6.73 17.08 -3.80
N GLY A 287 5.52 16.90 -4.34
CA GLY A 287 4.82 15.62 -4.31
C GLY A 287 5.21 14.76 -5.50
N GLU A 288 5.49 13.49 -5.27
CA GLU A 288 5.74 12.50 -6.34
C GLU A 288 4.50 11.65 -6.59
N VAL A 289 4.38 11.11 -7.79
CA VAL A 289 3.35 10.10 -8.12
C VAL A 289 3.98 8.72 -8.01
N VAL A 290 3.35 7.86 -7.22
CA VAL A 290 3.78 6.46 -7.06
C VAL A 290 2.92 5.52 -7.90
N SER A 291 3.49 4.34 -8.21
CA SER A 291 2.78 3.32 -9.01
C SER A 291 2.28 2.14 -8.16
N PHE A 292 2.57 2.13 -6.86
CA PHE A 292 2.05 1.11 -5.94
C PHE A 292 0.70 1.56 -5.35
N ALA A 293 -0.11 0.60 -4.92
CA ALA A 293 -1.35 0.84 -4.20
C ALA A 293 -1.07 0.90 -2.70
N CYS A 294 -1.98 1.50 -1.93
CA CYS A 294 -1.98 1.52 -0.47
C CYS A 294 -3.42 1.56 0.06
N ASP A 295 -3.58 1.45 1.35
CA ASP A 295 -4.90 1.43 2.02
C ASP A 295 -5.66 2.76 2.01
N LEU A 296 -4.98 3.90 1.84
CA LEU A 296 -5.59 5.23 1.98
C LEU A 296 -6.85 5.46 1.11
N PRO A 297 -6.90 5.02 -0.17
CA PRO A 297 -8.10 5.17 -1.00
C PRO A 297 -9.33 4.43 -0.46
N LEU A 298 -9.13 3.42 0.38
CA LEU A 298 -10.19 2.60 0.96
C LEU A 298 -10.71 3.16 2.30
N LEU A 299 -10.15 4.28 2.76
CA LEU A 299 -10.46 4.91 4.06
C LEU A 299 -11.07 6.33 3.93
N PRO A 300 -11.99 6.60 2.99
CA PRO A 300 -12.53 7.95 2.80
C PRO A 300 -13.27 8.49 4.03
N ALA A 301 -13.73 7.62 4.94
CA ALA A 301 -14.40 8.00 6.18
C ALA A 301 -13.43 8.32 7.35
N TRP A 302 -12.10 8.32 7.09
CA TRP A 302 -11.06 8.53 8.09
C TRP A 302 -10.30 9.85 7.91
N GLY A 303 -10.58 10.63 6.88
CA GLY A 303 -10.03 11.97 6.67
C GLY A 303 -9.35 12.17 5.32
N ALA A 304 -8.90 13.40 5.07
CA ALA A 304 -8.19 13.74 3.85
C ALA A 304 -6.81 13.06 3.82
N PRO A 305 -6.48 12.27 2.78
CA PRO A 305 -5.28 11.45 2.77
C PRO A 305 -4.02 12.25 2.46
N ILE A 306 -2.96 11.97 3.22
CA ILE A 306 -1.58 12.42 3.03
C ILE A 306 -0.71 11.17 3.10
N LEU A 307 0.25 10.99 2.19
CA LEU A 307 1.11 9.81 2.16
C LEU A 307 2.58 10.22 2.27
N PHE A 308 3.28 9.58 3.22
CA PHE A 308 4.71 9.77 3.47
C PHE A 308 5.25 8.59 4.27
N GLY A 309 6.50 8.18 4.04
CA GLY A 309 7.20 7.27 4.93
C GLY A 309 8.64 7.00 4.53
N PRO A 310 9.43 6.48 5.49
CA PRO A 310 10.82 6.08 5.27
C PRO A 310 10.93 4.82 4.43
N GLY A 311 12.09 4.61 3.84
CA GLY A 311 12.38 3.46 2.98
C GLY A 311 11.86 3.62 1.56
N SER A 312 12.28 2.73 0.68
CA SER A 312 11.94 2.75 -0.74
C SER A 312 11.19 1.50 -1.16
N ILE A 313 10.11 1.67 -1.92
CA ILE A 313 9.34 0.54 -2.50
C ILE A 313 10.24 -0.40 -3.35
N ARG A 314 11.40 0.07 -3.80
CA ARG A 314 12.36 -0.76 -4.55
C ARG A 314 13.04 -1.81 -3.68
N ASP A 315 13.09 -1.57 -2.36
CA ASP A 315 13.67 -2.48 -1.38
C ASP A 315 12.61 -3.42 -0.76
N ALA A 316 11.32 -3.11 -0.95
CA ALA A 316 10.20 -3.92 -0.46
C ALA A 316 10.07 -5.26 -1.20
N HIS A 317 9.46 -6.26 -0.56
CA HIS A 317 9.11 -7.59 -1.09
C HIS A 317 10.29 -8.46 -1.56
N GLY A 318 11.53 -7.91 -1.56
CA GLY A 318 12.74 -8.64 -1.94
C GLY A 318 13.24 -9.60 -0.83
N ALA A 319 14.22 -10.46 -1.19
CA ALA A 319 14.89 -11.34 -0.24
C ALA A 319 15.84 -10.58 0.71
N GLU A 320 16.23 -9.38 0.35
CA GLU A 320 17.08 -8.45 1.09
C GLU A 320 16.34 -7.14 1.39
N GLU A 321 15.06 -7.26 1.78
CA GLU A 321 14.27 -6.10 2.17
C GLU A 321 14.96 -5.34 3.30
N LYS A 322 15.07 -4.01 3.16
CA LYS A 322 15.89 -3.19 4.06
C LYS A 322 15.41 -1.74 4.14
N VAL A 323 15.86 -1.05 5.18
CA VAL A 323 15.65 0.39 5.37
C VAL A 323 16.91 1.03 5.98
N GLU A 324 17.20 2.24 5.55
CA GLU A 324 18.24 3.09 6.16
C GLU A 324 17.72 3.64 7.50
N LEU A 325 18.47 3.42 8.59
CA LEU A 325 18.02 3.78 9.93
C LEU A 325 17.83 5.29 10.10
N HIS A 326 18.68 6.10 9.46
CA HIS A 326 18.55 7.56 9.51
C HIS A 326 17.24 8.08 8.90
N GLU A 327 16.64 7.36 7.93
CA GLU A 327 15.33 7.71 7.37
C GLU A 327 14.22 7.49 8.40
N VAL A 328 14.30 6.39 9.17
CA VAL A 328 13.34 6.07 10.25
C VAL A 328 13.44 7.10 11.37
N GLU A 329 14.67 7.48 11.76
CA GLU A 329 14.92 8.52 12.76
C GLU A 329 14.32 9.86 12.34
N ALA A 330 14.58 10.28 11.10
CA ALA A 330 14.07 11.54 10.56
C ALA A 330 12.54 11.55 10.42
N ALA A 331 11.94 10.43 10.07
CA ALA A 331 10.50 10.30 9.88
C ALA A 331 9.69 10.64 11.13
N VAL A 332 10.22 10.39 12.33
CA VAL A 332 9.57 10.77 13.60
C VAL A 332 9.31 12.28 13.65
N GLY A 333 10.32 13.06 13.32
CA GLY A 333 10.22 14.53 13.27
C GLY A 333 9.23 15.01 12.22
N VAL A 334 9.26 14.37 11.04
CA VAL A 334 8.36 14.72 9.93
C VAL A 334 6.89 14.45 10.31
N TYR A 335 6.57 13.27 10.88
CA TYR A 335 5.20 12.96 11.32
C TYR A 335 4.74 13.92 12.44
N ALA A 336 5.56 14.12 13.46
CA ALA A 336 5.21 15.04 14.57
C ALA A 336 5.03 16.49 14.10
N GLY A 337 5.93 16.99 13.25
CA GLY A 337 5.87 18.32 12.68
C GLY A 337 4.65 18.52 11.78
N LEU A 338 4.35 17.55 10.92
CA LEU A 338 3.17 17.59 10.06
C LEU A 338 1.87 17.64 10.89
N VAL A 339 1.74 16.79 11.90
CA VAL A 339 0.56 16.79 12.79
C VAL A 339 0.39 18.14 13.46
N ARG A 340 1.45 18.71 14.08
CA ARG A 340 1.39 20.03 14.73
C ARG A 340 0.98 21.12 13.75
N ARG A 341 1.54 21.11 12.55
CA ARG A 341 1.22 22.08 11.50
C ARG A 341 -0.24 21.98 11.05
N LEU A 342 -0.76 20.77 10.87
CA LEU A 342 -2.17 20.53 10.51
C LEU A 342 -3.13 21.00 11.62
N LEU A 343 -2.80 20.76 12.87
CA LEU A 343 -3.60 21.20 14.02
C LEU A 343 -3.61 22.73 14.19
N GLN A 344 -2.54 23.42 13.81
CA GLN A 344 -2.42 24.88 13.90
C GLN A 344 -3.04 25.60 12.69
N GLY A 345 -2.71 25.17 11.48
CA GLY A 345 -3.01 25.86 10.23
C GLY A 345 -4.09 25.23 9.37
N GLY A 346 -4.48 23.99 9.67
CA GLY A 346 -5.49 23.26 8.89
C GLY A 346 -5.14 23.15 7.40
N GLU A 347 -6.14 23.34 6.54
CA GLU A 347 -5.98 23.23 5.06
C GLU A 347 -5.05 24.28 4.46
N THR A 348 -4.84 25.41 5.14
CA THR A 348 -3.92 26.44 4.65
C THR A 348 -2.47 25.98 4.59
N CYS A 349 -2.14 24.88 5.26
CA CYS A 349 -0.80 24.26 5.26
C CYS A 349 -0.60 23.24 4.13
N LEU A 350 -1.64 22.91 3.37
CA LEU A 350 -1.62 21.91 2.32
C LEU A 350 -1.77 22.54 0.93
N GLU A 351 -1.12 21.93 -0.05
CA GLU A 351 -1.45 22.15 -1.46
C GLU A 351 -2.78 21.46 -1.77
N PRO A 352 -3.61 22.03 -2.67
CA PRO A 352 -4.79 21.31 -3.15
C PRO A 352 -4.34 20.01 -3.85
N PRO A 353 -5.18 18.96 -3.83
CA PRO A 353 -4.87 17.76 -4.60
C PRO A 353 -4.70 18.13 -6.08
N SER A 354 -3.71 17.53 -6.74
CA SER A 354 -3.52 17.70 -8.18
C SER A 354 -4.78 17.25 -8.91
N ARG A 355 -5.28 18.09 -9.79
CA ARG A 355 -6.49 17.83 -10.59
C ARG A 355 -6.18 16.94 -11.79
#